data_8cd8e300e99e026ca1cb6d947448632c
#
_entry.id   8cd8e300e99e026ca1cb6d947448632c
#
_cell.length_a   1.000
_cell.length_b   1.000
_cell.length_c   1.000
_cell.angle_alpha   90.00
_cell.angle_beta   90.00
_cell.angle_gamma   90.00
#
_symmetry.space_group_name_H-M   'P 1'
#
loop_
_entity.id
_entity.type
_entity.pdbx_description
1 polymer ?
#
loop_
_entity_poly.entity_id
_entity_poly.type
_entity_poly.pdbx_seq_one_letter_code
_entity_poly.pdbx_strand_id
1 'polypeptide(L)'
;MKLILDVENTTVKRDGKLHLDPFEPSNTLTQVGVLNTKGTHHIFTFDHVEKQDEDGSQRKMLQAVLDKTSLLIGHNLQHDLQWLWACGFTYRGDTYDTMLAEYILQRGQKDSVSLEACAERYKLEYNKQDTLKEYFKKDYATNEIPLQELSEYLTYD
;
A
#
# COMPACT_ATOMS: atom_id res chain seq x y z
N MET A 1 -8.27 17.96 0.32
CA MET A 1 -7.68 17.23 1.47
C MET A 1 -6.39 16.59 1.00
N LYS A 2 -5.35 16.54 1.85
CA LYS A 2 -4.12 15.76 1.59
C LYS A 2 -4.25 14.41 2.28
N LEU A 3 -3.82 13.34 1.61
CA LEU A 3 -3.94 11.97 2.09
C LEU A 3 -2.64 11.22 1.80
N ILE A 4 -2.12 10.50 2.77
CA ILE A 4 -1.07 9.49 2.58
C ILE A 4 -1.79 8.17 2.35
N LEU A 5 -1.30 7.36 1.42
CA LEU A 5 -1.91 6.08 1.06
C LEU A 5 -0.83 5.03 0.81
N ASP A 6 -1.13 3.82 1.23
CA ASP A 6 -0.38 2.61 0.92
C ASP A 6 -1.33 1.44 0.68
N VAL A 7 -0.95 0.47 -0.16
CA VAL A 7 -1.76 -0.70 -0.51
C VAL A 7 -1.07 -2.00 -0.18
N GLU A 8 -1.84 -2.97 0.32
CA GLU A 8 -1.45 -4.36 0.44
C GLU A 8 -2.25 -5.21 -0.54
N ASN A 9 -1.55 -6.08 -1.26
CA ASN A 9 -2.13 -6.91 -2.29
C ASN A 9 -1.73 -8.38 -2.13
N THR A 10 -2.57 -9.26 -2.63
CA THR A 10 -2.31 -10.69 -2.73
C THR A 10 -2.03 -11.05 -4.18
N THR A 11 -0.86 -11.63 -4.43
CA THR A 11 -0.41 -12.00 -5.76
C THR A 11 -0.19 -13.50 -5.87
N VAL A 12 -0.51 -14.05 -7.04
CA VAL A 12 -0.30 -15.48 -7.32
C VAL A 12 1.15 -15.76 -7.65
N LYS A 13 1.60 -16.97 -7.28
CA LYS A 13 2.89 -17.51 -7.74
C LYS A 13 2.67 -18.34 -9.00
N ARG A 14 3.49 -18.08 -10.02
CA ARG A 14 3.61 -18.92 -11.23
C ARG A 14 5.07 -19.28 -11.43
N ASP A 15 5.36 -20.54 -11.63
CA ASP A 15 6.73 -21.04 -11.81
C ASP A 15 7.70 -20.60 -10.70
N GLY A 16 7.22 -20.54 -9.46
CA GLY A 16 7.97 -20.11 -8.28
C GLY A 16 8.23 -18.61 -8.17
N LYS A 17 7.67 -17.78 -9.09
CA LYS A 17 7.80 -16.33 -9.08
C LYS A 17 6.45 -15.66 -8.79
N LEU A 18 6.50 -14.56 -8.02
CA LEU A 18 5.33 -13.70 -7.82
C LEU A 18 5.02 -12.93 -9.11
N HIS A 19 3.77 -12.97 -9.53
CA HIS A 19 3.25 -12.13 -10.60
C HIS A 19 2.63 -10.87 -10.01
N LEU A 20 3.35 -9.75 -10.11
CA LEU A 20 2.95 -8.47 -9.50
C LEU A 20 2.00 -7.64 -10.39
N ASP A 21 1.46 -8.23 -11.46
CA ASP A 21 0.55 -7.54 -12.36
C ASP A 21 -0.81 -7.30 -11.70
N PRO A 22 -1.21 -6.05 -11.46
CA PRO A 22 -2.50 -5.73 -10.86
C PRO A 22 -3.71 -6.08 -11.76
N PHE A 23 -3.48 -6.30 -13.05
CA PHE A 23 -4.51 -6.69 -14.02
C PHE A 23 -4.66 -8.20 -14.18
N GLU A 24 -3.82 -9.00 -13.51
CA GLU A 24 -4.00 -10.45 -13.42
C GLU A 24 -5.26 -10.78 -12.60
N PRO A 25 -6.27 -11.47 -13.18
CA PRO A 25 -7.55 -11.69 -12.48
C PRO A 25 -7.46 -12.44 -11.16
N SER A 26 -6.38 -13.22 -10.97
CA SER A 26 -6.15 -14.00 -9.75
C SER A 26 -5.47 -13.18 -8.65
N ASN A 27 -5.02 -11.98 -8.95
CA ASN A 27 -4.44 -11.06 -7.99
C ASN A 27 -5.52 -10.19 -7.38
N THR A 28 -5.44 -9.90 -6.09
CA THR A 28 -6.47 -9.16 -5.38
C THR A 28 -5.90 -8.04 -4.53
N LEU A 29 -6.68 -6.96 -4.38
CA LEU A 29 -6.41 -5.89 -3.44
C LEU A 29 -6.87 -6.34 -2.05
N THR A 30 -5.94 -6.45 -1.10
CA THR A 30 -6.24 -6.96 0.24
C THR A 30 -6.65 -5.83 1.17
N GLN A 31 -5.78 -4.84 1.35
CA GLN A 31 -6.04 -3.67 2.18
C GLN A 31 -5.54 -2.37 1.55
N VAL A 32 -6.14 -1.27 1.94
CA VAL A 32 -5.65 0.08 1.67
C VAL A 32 -5.63 0.86 2.98
N GLY A 33 -4.45 1.31 3.38
CA GLY A 33 -4.24 2.23 4.49
C GLY A 33 -4.26 3.68 4.02
N VAL A 34 -4.92 4.54 4.77
CA VAL A 34 -4.91 5.98 4.52
C VAL A 34 -4.68 6.75 5.81
N LEU A 35 -3.87 7.80 5.72
CA LEU A 35 -3.59 8.72 6.82
C LEU A 35 -3.81 10.15 6.36
N ASN A 36 -4.61 10.90 7.08
CA ASN A 36 -4.82 12.32 6.78
C ASN A 36 -3.85 13.22 7.56
N THR A 37 -3.79 14.49 7.19
CA THR A 37 -2.90 15.49 7.84
C THR A 37 -3.25 15.80 9.30
N LYS A 38 -4.37 15.27 9.82
CA LYS A 38 -4.76 15.39 11.22
C LYS A 38 -4.33 14.18 12.07
N GLY A 39 -3.62 13.22 11.45
CA GLY A 39 -3.18 12.00 12.11
C GLY A 39 -4.28 10.93 12.24
N THR A 40 -5.40 11.09 11.53
CA THR A 40 -6.45 10.05 11.50
C THR A 40 -6.08 9.00 10.49
N HIS A 41 -5.89 7.77 10.96
CA HIS A 41 -5.60 6.59 10.17
C HIS A 41 -6.87 5.76 9.97
N HIS A 42 -7.05 5.19 8.78
CA HIS A 42 -8.11 4.25 8.47
C HIS A 42 -7.62 3.17 7.52
N ILE A 43 -8.04 1.92 7.76
CA ILE A 43 -7.73 0.77 6.91
C ILE A 43 -9.01 0.24 6.30
N PHE A 44 -9.03 0.17 4.97
CA PHE A 44 -10.08 -0.47 4.19
C PHE A 44 -9.64 -1.90 3.87
N THR A 45 -10.47 -2.87 4.16
CA THR A 45 -10.22 -4.30 3.87
C THR A 45 -11.17 -4.77 2.79
N PHE A 46 -10.64 -5.38 1.72
CA PHE A 46 -11.40 -5.83 0.56
C PHE A 46 -11.42 -7.34 0.42
N ASP A 47 -10.25 -7.97 0.31
CA ASP A 47 -10.11 -9.41 0.15
C ASP A 47 -9.14 -9.98 1.18
N HIS A 48 -9.70 -10.48 2.26
CA HIS A 48 -8.97 -11.14 3.34
C HIS A 48 -9.77 -12.34 3.84
N VAL A 49 -9.11 -13.44 4.26
CA VAL A 49 -9.79 -14.65 4.74
C VAL A 49 -10.70 -14.40 5.94
N GLU A 50 -10.38 -13.41 6.78
CA GLU A 50 -11.19 -13.03 7.95
C GLU A 50 -12.26 -11.97 7.63
N LYS A 51 -12.13 -11.23 6.51
CA LYS A 51 -13.03 -10.12 6.18
C LYS A 51 -13.07 -9.86 4.68
N GLN A 52 -14.25 -9.89 4.11
CA GLN A 52 -14.53 -9.59 2.71
C GLN A 52 -15.41 -8.33 2.61
N ASP A 53 -15.26 -7.56 1.54
CA ASP A 53 -16.13 -6.40 1.23
C ASP A 53 -17.35 -6.86 0.40
N GLU A 54 -18.15 -7.76 0.95
CA GLU A 54 -19.28 -8.42 0.24
C GLU A 54 -20.35 -7.43 -0.24
N ASP A 55 -20.63 -6.39 0.55
CA ASP A 55 -21.63 -5.37 0.23
C ASP A 55 -21.07 -4.16 -0.54
N GLY A 56 -19.75 -4.15 -0.79
CA GLY A 56 -19.05 -3.04 -1.44
C GLY A 56 -18.99 -1.76 -0.64
N SER A 57 -19.26 -1.81 0.67
CA SER A 57 -19.25 -0.63 1.53
C SER A 57 -17.86 -0.02 1.66
N GLN A 58 -16.83 -0.85 1.84
CA GLN A 58 -15.44 -0.41 1.92
C GLN A 58 -14.99 0.29 0.63
N ARG A 59 -15.38 -0.30 -0.51
CA ARG A 59 -15.13 0.28 -1.84
C ARG A 59 -15.75 1.67 -1.98
N LYS A 60 -17.03 1.82 -1.61
CA LYS A 60 -17.73 3.11 -1.68
C LYS A 60 -17.11 4.14 -0.76
N MET A 61 -16.72 3.74 0.44
CA MET A 61 -16.08 4.63 1.41
C MET A 61 -14.71 5.09 0.94
N LEU A 62 -13.86 4.19 0.44
CA LEU A 62 -12.55 4.56 -0.10
C LEU A 62 -12.70 5.51 -1.30
N GLN A 63 -13.60 5.21 -2.25
CA GLN A 63 -13.83 6.10 -3.40
C GLN A 63 -14.27 7.50 -2.93
N ALA A 64 -15.17 7.58 -1.96
CA ALA A 64 -15.62 8.88 -1.42
C ALA A 64 -14.48 9.65 -0.73
N VAL A 65 -13.50 8.98 -0.14
CA VAL A 65 -12.29 9.60 0.41
C VAL A 65 -11.38 10.09 -0.71
N LEU A 66 -11.14 9.29 -1.74
CA LEU A 66 -10.34 9.66 -2.91
C LEU A 66 -10.93 10.86 -3.65
N ASP A 67 -12.25 10.91 -3.83
CA ASP A 67 -12.95 12.02 -4.50
C ASP A 67 -12.77 13.36 -3.77
N LYS A 68 -12.57 13.35 -2.46
CA LYS A 68 -12.30 14.54 -1.63
C LYS A 68 -10.83 14.88 -1.50
N THR A 69 -9.95 14.03 -2.02
CA THR A 69 -8.50 14.18 -1.90
C THR A 69 -7.97 15.01 -3.05
N SER A 70 -7.29 16.11 -2.73
CA SER A 70 -6.65 16.99 -3.72
C SER A 70 -5.19 16.63 -3.96
N LEU A 71 -4.51 16.05 -2.97
CA LEU A 71 -3.13 15.59 -3.08
C LEU A 71 -3.00 14.22 -2.42
N LEU A 72 -2.58 13.23 -3.20
CA LEU A 72 -2.26 11.89 -2.75
C LEU A 72 -0.74 11.75 -2.61
N ILE A 73 -0.30 11.26 -1.46
CA ILE A 73 1.11 11.07 -1.12
C ILE A 73 1.35 9.59 -0.88
N GLY A 74 2.46 9.05 -1.37
CA GLY A 74 2.87 7.67 -1.11
C GLY A 74 4.35 7.46 -1.40
N HIS A 75 4.85 6.27 -1.10
CA HIS A 75 6.21 5.86 -1.43
C HIS A 75 6.17 4.76 -2.50
N ASN A 76 6.66 5.04 -3.70
CA ASN A 76 6.38 4.25 -4.91
C ASN A 76 4.90 4.26 -5.30
N LEU A 77 4.29 5.43 -5.23
CA LEU A 77 2.85 5.65 -5.43
C LEU A 77 2.33 5.15 -6.78
N GLN A 78 3.20 5.02 -7.77
CA GLN A 78 2.84 4.42 -9.06
C GLN A 78 2.29 3.00 -8.89
N HIS A 79 2.89 2.20 -8.01
CA HIS A 79 2.42 0.86 -7.70
C HIS A 79 1.00 0.89 -7.12
N ASP A 80 0.77 1.73 -6.13
CA ASP A 80 -0.54 1.84 -5.46
C ASP A 80 -1.64 2.31 -6.41
N LEU A 81 -1.34 3.31 -7.24
CA LEU A 81 -2.29 3.81 -8.23
C LEU A 81 -2.65 2.76 -9.28
N GLN A 82 -1.70 1.93 -9.73
CA GLN A 82 -1.98 0.84 -10.66
C GLN A 82 -2.95 -0.18 -10.05
N TRP A 83 -2.78 -0.53 -8.78
CA TRP A 83 -3.70 -1.42 -8.07
C TRP A 83 -5.08 -0.80 -7.90
N LEU A 84 -5.15 0.46 -7.50
CA LEU A 84 -6.43 1.18 -7.39
C LEU A 84 -7.18 1.21 -8.73
N TRP A 85 -6.49 1.54 -9.82
CA TRP A 85 -7.11 1.58 -11.15
C TRP A 85 -7.54 0.20 -11.65
N ALA A 86 -6.71 -0.81 -11.47
CA ALA A 86 -7.06 -2.20 -11.82
C ALA A 86 -8.31 -2.69 -11.08
N CYS A 87 -8.48 -2.23 -9.83
CA CYS A 87 -9.66 -2.53 -9.01
C CYS A 87 -10.86 -1.59 -9.28
N GLY A 88 -10.77 -0.68 -10.26
CA GLY A 88 -11.86 0.19 -10.68
C GLY A 88 -12.05 1.46 -9.84
N PHE A 89 -11.09 1.80 -8.97
CA PHE A 89 -11.07 3.10 -8.32
C PHE A 89 -10.62 4.19 -9.27
N THR A 90 -11.04 5.42 -9.03
CA THR A 90 -10.61 6.59 -9.79
C THR A 90 -10.02 7.64 -8.87
N TYR A 91 -8.93 8.25 -9.32
CA TYR A 91 -8.32 9.40 -8.66
C TYR A 91 -7.86 10.40 -9.72
N ARG A 92 -8.16 11.69 -9.52
CA ARG A 92 -7.87 12.77 -10.50
C ARG A 92 -7.15 13.97 -9.88
N GLY A 93 -6.77 13.87 -8.61
CA GLY A 93 -6.02 14.92 -7.92
C GLY A 93 -4.53 14.86 -8.24
N ASP A 94 -3.78 15.74 -7.58
CA ASP A 94 -2.33 15.78 -7.65
C ASP A 94 -1.71 14.60 -6.89
N THR A 95 -0.50 14.21 -7.27
CA THR A 95 0.27 13.13 -6.64
C THR A 95 1.63 13.62 -6.19
N TYR A 96 2.11 13.08 -5.08
CA TYR A 96 3.48 13.28 -4.60
C TYR A 96 4.08 11.94 -4.19
N ASP A 97 5.06 11.48 -4.95
CA ASP A 97 5.77 10.22 -4.68
C ASP A 97 7.09 10.53 -3.96
N THR A 98 7.19 10.10 -2.71
CA THR A 98 8.38 10.34 -1.89
C THR A 98 9.59 9.56 -2.37
N MET A 99 9.41 8.38 -2.99
CA MET A 99 10.51 7.63 -3.60
C MET A 99 11.08 8.37 -4.82
N LEU A 100 10.22 8.91 -5.67
CA LEU A 100 10.65 9.68 -6.84
C LEU A 100 11.32 10.99 -6.43
N ALA A 101 10.79 11.67 -5.41
CA ALA A 101 11.40 12.87 -4.85
C ALA A 101 12.82 12.59 -4.34
N GLU A 102 13.00 11.50 -3.59
CA GLU A 102 14.30 11.07 -3.08
C GLU A 102 15.28 10.76 -4.22
N TYR A 103 14.82 10.05 -5.24
CA TYR A 103 15.62 9.75 -6.43
C TYR A 103 16.16 11.03 -7.10
N ILE A 104 15.32 12.06 -7.21
CA ILE A 104 15.71 13.36 -7.79
C ILE A 104 16.71 14.09 -6.89
N LEU A 105 16.48 14.07 -5.58
CA LEU A 105 17.36 14.74 -4.60
C LEU A 105 18.79 14.15 -4.57
N GLN A 106 18.93 12.88 -4.86
CA GLN A 106 20.23 12.19 -4.91
C GLN A 106 21.15 12.68 -6.04
N ARG A 107 20.61 13.35 -7.07
CA ARG A 107 21.39 13.90 -8.18
C ARG A 107 22.34 12.89 -8.85
N GLY A 108 21.88 11.64 -9.03
CA GLY A 108 22.66 10.57 -9.66
C GLY A 108 23.56 9.76 -8.70
N GLN A 109 23.58 10.05 -7.41
CA GLN A 109 24.07 9.11 -6.40
C GLN A 109 23.15 7.90 -6.42
N LYS A 110 23.71 6.70 -6.40
CA LYS A 110 22.92 5.46 -6.51
C LYS A 110 22.63 4.84 -5.14
N ASP A 111 22.26 5.67 -4.16
CA ASP A 111 21.84 5.19 -2.86
C ASP A 111 20.44 4.57 -2.93
N SER A 112 20.14 3.67 -2.00
CA SER A 112 18.82 3.08 -1.91
C SER A 112 17.74 4.14 -1.67
N VAL A 113 16.64 4.04 -2.42
CA VAL A 113 15.44 4.88 -2.27
C VAL A 113 14.29 4.13 -1.61
N SER A 114 14.53 2.93 -1.02
CA SER A 114 13.50 2.24 -0.24
C SER A 114 13.04 3.10 0.94
N LEU A 115 11.81 2.90 1.38
CA LEU A 115 11.24 3.64 2.51
C LEU A 115 12.13 3.50 3.76
N GLU A 116 12.60 2.28 4.06
CA GLU A 116 13.52 2.00 5.16
C GLU A 116 14.82 2.79 5.06
N ALA A 117 15.48 2.79 3.88
CA ALA A 117 16.73 3.52 3.67
C ALA A 117 16.53 5.04 3.77
N CYS A 118 15.40 5.56 3.30
CA CYS A 118 15.04 6.96 3.43
C CYS A 118 14.79 7.33 4.90
N ALA A 119 14.04 6.53 5.63
CA ALA A 119 13.78 6.73 7.05
C ALA A 119 15.08 6.75 7.87
N GLU A 120 16.00 5.81 7.63
CA GLU A 120 17.31 5.77 8.27
C GLU A 120 18.14 7.03 7.96
N ARG A 121 18.20 7.43 6.68
CA ARG A 121 18.95 8.63 6.23
C ARG A 121 18.44 9.91 6.88
N TYR A 122 17.14 10.05 7.02
CA TYR A 122 16.51 11.22 7.64
C TYR A 122 16.30 11.07 9.15
N LYS A 123 16.78 9.97 9.75
CA LYS A 123 16.66 9.67 11.20
C LYS A 123 15.21 9.70 11.68
N LEU A 124 14.31 9.19 10.86
CA LEU A 124 12.91 9.01 11.22
C LEU A 124 12.74 7.69 12.00
N GLU A 125 11.81 7.66 12.92
CA GLU A 125 11.41 6.42 13.57
C GLU A 125 10.68 5.55 12.55
N TYR A 126 11.28 4.41 12.20
CA TYR A 126 10.72 3.45 11.29
C TYR A 126 10.89 2.05 11.88
N ASN A 127 9.78 1.47 12.29
CA ASN A 127 9.74 0.12 12.85
C ASN A 127 9.18 -0.84 11.81
N LYS A 128 10.04 -1.27 10.85
CA LYS A 128 9.66 -2.37 9.98
C LYS A 128 9.51 -3.63 10.81
N GLN A 129 8.28 -4.08 10.98
CA GLN A 129 8.03 -5.35 11.62
C GLN A 129 8.43 -6.48 10.66
N ASP A 130 9.50 -7.20 11.00
CA ASP A 130 9.93 -8.40 10.25
C ASP A 130 8.93 -9.57 10.36
N THR A 131 7.84 -9.39 11.10
CA THR A 131 6.78 -10.38 11.30
C THR A 131 6.18 -10.89 9.99
N LEU A 132 5.94 -10.03 9.01
CA LEU A 132 5.39 -10.46 7.72
C LEU A 132 6.35 -11.35 6.94
N LYS A 133 7.67 -11.12 7.06
CA LYS A 133 8.67 -11.95 6.38
C LYS A 133 8.60 -13.41 6.81
N GLU A 134 8.26 -13.69 8.06
CA GLU A 134 8.11 -15.06 8.56
C GLU A 134 6.90 -15.78 7.95
N TYR A 135 5.79 -15.06 7.75
CA TYR A 135 4.62 -15.61 7.06
C TYR A 135 4.93 -15.94 5.61
N PHE A 136 5.60 -15.03 4.88
CA PHE A 136 6.00 -15.29 3.49
C PHE A 136 7.00 -16.45 3.36
N LYS A 137 7.89 -16.67 4.33
CA LYS A 137 8.77 -17.85 4.38
C LYS A 137 8.00 -19.16 4.57
N LYS A 138 6.83 -19.10 5.20
CA LYS A 138 5.90 -20.22 5.39
C LYS A 138 4.88 -20.37 4.27
N ASP A 139 5.09 -19.67 3.15
CA ASP A 139 4.20 -19.66 1.96
C ASP A 139 2.78 -19.13 2.20
N TYR A 140 2.55 -18.32 3.23
CA TYR A 140 1.29 -17.61 3.40
C TYR A 140 1.10 -16.58 2.29
N ALA A 141 -0.09 -16.51 1.72
CA ALA A 141 -0.50 -15.37 0.89
C ALA A 141 -0.81 -14.15 1.78
N THR A 142 -0.74 -12.93 1.23
CA THR A 142 -0.97 -11.72 2.02
C THR A 142 -2.34 -11.72 2.71
N ASN A 143 -3.38 -12.17 2.02
CA ASN A 143 -4.74 -12.25 2.56
C ASN A 143 -4.97 -13.39 3.56
N GLU A 144 -3.97 -14.23 3.82
CA GLU A 144 -3.98 -15.30 4.83
C GLU A 144 -3.24 -14.92 6.12
N ILE A 145 -2.48 -13.82 6.11
CA ILE A 145 -1.81 -13.29 7.30
C ILE A 145 -2.87 -12.79 8.28
N PRO A 146 -2.78 -13.07 9.60
CA PRO A 146 -3.76 -12.58 10.57
C PRO A 146 -4.08 -11.10 10.37
N LEU A 147 -5.37 -10.77 10.27
CA LEU A 147 -5.84 -9.43 9.88
C LEU A 147 -5.28 -8.33 10.77
N GLN A 148 -5.16 -8.60 12.08
CA GLN A 148 -4.60 -7.64 13.02
C GLN A 148 -3.13 -7.35 12.71
N GLU A 149 -2.31 -8.38 12.45
CA GLU A 149 -0.87 -8.21 12.17
C GLU A 149 -0.64 -7.49 10.84
N LEU A 150 -1.44 -7.82 9.81
CA LEU A 150 -1.39 -7.13 8.53
C LEU A 150 -1.79 -5.64 8.66
N SER A 151 -2.83 -5.36 9.44
CA SER A 151 -3.27 -3.98 9.70
C SER A 151 -2.28 -3.18 10.52
N GLU A 152 -1.62 -3.80 11.49
CA GLU A 152 -0.55 -3.17 12.26
C GLU A 152 0.65 -2.84 11.36
N TYR A 153 1.05 -3.77 10.50
CA TYR A 153 2.12 -3.54 9.53
C TYR A 153 1.81 -2.33 8.64
N LEU A 154 0.63 -2.31 8.03
CA LEU A 154 0.20 -1.22 7.16
C LEU A 154 0.07 0.14 7.88
N THR A 155 -0.11 0.12 9.19
CA THR A 155 -0.15 1.35 10.01
C THR A 155 1.24 1.97 10.19
N TYR A 156 2.28 1.16 10.16
CA TYR A 156 3.67 1.59 10.38
C TYR A 156 4.44 1.83 9.07
N ASP A 157 3.96 1.37 7.93
CA ASP A 157 4.54 1.58 6.61
C ASP A 157 4.02 2.86 5.97
#